data_96c1a90f7cfa6a4cccd210bbf1f6b664
#
_entry.id   96c1a90f7cfa6a4cccd210bbf1f6b664
#
_cell.length_a   1.000
_cell.length_b   1.000
_cell.length_c   1.000
_cell.angle_alpha   90.00
_cell.angle_beta   90.00
_cell.angle_gamma   90.00
#
_symmetry.space_group_name_H-M   'P 1'
#
loop_
_entity.id
_entity.type
_entity.pdbx_description
1 polymer ?
#
loop_
_entity_poly.entity_id
_entity_poly.type
_entity_poly.pdbx_seq_one_letter_code
_entity_poly.pdbx_strand_id
1 'polypeptide(L)'
;YHDMIGYNYRLEGIQGAVLSVSLKYLPEWTARRREIGKQYLREIYNPLIIHQAHPDNTDPVFHLFVIQVENPEHFLAYMQEKGMECNRHYPVPCHLQKAYASLGYHEGDCPNAEKLAKHCVTLPLFPEMTADEVQLVIDACNGYTGE
;
A
#
# COMPACT_ATOMS: atom_id res chain seq x y z
N TYR A 1 34.87 16.60 12.72
CA TYR A 1 33.95 17.10 13.70
C TYR A 1 32.57 16.48 13.45
N HIS A 2 31.81 16.21 14.50
CA HIS A 2 30.50 15.59 14.41
C HIS A 2 29.48 16.47 15.16
N ASP A 3 28.55 17.06 14.41
CA ASP A 3 27.56 18.01 14.96
C ASP A 3 26.24 17.30 15.32
N MET A 4 26.06 16.04 14.89
CA MET A 4 24.86 15.24 15.15
C MET A 4 25.22 13.78 15.43
N ILE A 5 24.39 13.11 16.21
CA ILE A 5 24.44 11.66 16.40
C ILE A 5 23.93 11.01 15.12
N GLY A 6 24.68 10.04 14.60
CA GLY A 6 24.34 9.29 13.40
C GLY A 6 24.77 7.83 13.52
N TYR A 7 24.45 7.06 12.49
CA TYR A 7 24.81 5.66 12.38
C TYR A 7 25.91 5.44 11.34
N ASN A 8 26.60 4.32 11.43
CA ASN A 8 27.65 3.95 10.47
C ASN A 8 27.07 3.28 9.21
N TYR A 9 26.04 3.86 8.60
CA TYR A 9 25.46 3.34 7.38
C TYR A 9 26.32 3.70 6.17
N ARG A 10 26.50 2.72 5.28
CA ARG A 10 27.23 2.89 4.03
C ARG A 10 26.49 2.13 2.93
N LEU A 11 26.53 2.68 1.72
CA LEU A 11 26.13 1.94 0.53
C LEU A 11 27.27 1.00 0.14
N GLU A 12 27.04 -0.31 0.31
CA GLU A 12 28.02 -1.33 -0.06
C GLU A 12 28.11 -1.49 -1.58
N GLY A 13 29.29 -1.94 -2.08
CA GLY A 13 29.52 -2.10 -3.51
C GLY A 13 28.52 -3.02 -4.21
N ILE A 14 28.14 -4.13 -3.55
CA ILE A 14 27.13 -5.08 -4.08
C ILE A 14 25.76 -4.39 -4.18
N GLN A 15 25.33 -3.66 -3.14
CA GLN A 15 24.08 -2.90 -3.14
C GLN A 15 24.09 -1.84 -4.25
N GLY A 16 25.21 -1.11 -4.40
CA GLY A 16 25.38 -0.12 -5.46
C GLY A 16 25.29 -0.73 -6.85
N ALA A 17 25.87 -1.90 -7.06
CA ALA A 17 25.80 -2.61 -8.35
C ALA A 17 24.37 -3.03 -8.69
N VAL A 18 23.64 -3.64 -7.74
CA VAL A 18 22.22 -4.02 -7.92
C VAL A 18 21.37 -2.80 -8.23
N LEU A 19 21.50 -1.72 -7.44
CA LEU A 19 20.73 -0.50 -7.64
C LEU A 19 21.04 0.16 -8.99
N SER A 20 22.30 0.13 -9.46
CA SER A 20 22.69 0.67 -10.76
C SER A 20 22.03 -0.07 -11.92
N VAL A 21 21.78 -1.37 -11.79
CA VAL A 21 21.01 -2.15 -12.77
C VAL A 21 19.52 -1.80 -12.69
N SER A 22 18.94 -1.85 -11.48
CA SER A 22 17.50 -1.63 -11.25
C SER A 22 17.05 -0.22 -11.66
N LEU A 23 17.91 0.78 -11.47
CA LEU A 23 17.61 2.17 -11.82
C LEU A 23 17.33 2.37 -13.32
N LYS A 24 17.88 1.54 -14.19
CA LYS A 24 17.63 1.59 -15.65
C LYS A 24 16.20 1.23 -16.00
N TYR A 25 15.56 0.37 -15.20
CA TYR A 25 14.19 -0.11 -15.39
C TYR A 25 13.16 0.67 -14.58
N LEU A 26 13.58 1.49 -13.64
CA LEU A 26 12.68 2.23 -12.75
C LEU A 26 11.62 3.07 -13.47
N PRO A 27 11.92 3.78 -14.59
CA PRO A 27 10.91 4.52 -15.35
C PRO A 27 9.79 3.61 -15.89
N GLU A 28 10.16 2.45 -16.45
CA GLU A 28 9.21 1.46 -16.99
C GLU A 28 8.34 0.86 -15.88
N TRP A 29 8.95 0.44 -14.77
CA TRP A 29 8.21 -0.07 -13.61
C TRP A 29 7.26 0.96 -13.03
N THR A 30 7.69 2.22 -12.96
CA THR A 30 6.84 3.32 -12.47
C THR A 30 5.66 3.56 -13.41
N ALA A 31 5.88 3.57 -14.72
CA ALA A 31 4.82 3.72 -15.71
C ALA A 31 3.79 2.59 -15.58
N ARG A 32 4.26 1.34 -15.47
CA ARG A 32 3.36 0.19 -15.32
C ARG A 32 2.56 0.21 -14.02
N ARG A 33 3.18 0.58 -12.89
CA ARG A 33 2.47 0.76 -11.61
C ARG A 33 1.35 1.81 -11.72
N ARG A 34 1.63 2.92 -12.38
CA ARG A 34 0.65 3.98 -12.62
C ARG A 34 -0.50 3.51 -13.50
N GLU A 35 -0.22 2.75 -14.53
CA GLU A 35 -1.23 2.16 -15.41
C GLU A 35 -2.19 1.27 -14.61
N ILE A 36 -1.65 0.29 -13.86
CA ILE A 36 -2.45 -0.62 -13.02
C ILE A 36 -3.24 0.16 -11.96
N GLY A 37 -2.59 1.08 -11.24
CA GLY A 37 -3.25 1.88 -10.20
C GLY A 37 -4.40 2.74 -10.76
N LYS A 38 -4.22 3.35 -11.93
CA LYS A 38 -5.28 4.10 -12.63
C LYS A 38 -6.40 3.18 -13.11
N GLN A 39 -6.08 1.94 -13.50
CA GLN A 39 -7.08 0.95 -13.86
C GLN A 39 -7.91 0.54 -12.64
N TYR A 40 -7.29 0.26 -11.50
CA TYR A 40 -8.00 -0.04 -10.25
C TYR A 40 -8.93 1.11 -9.82
N LEU A 41 -8.46 2.36 -9.86
CA LEU A 41 -9.29 3.53 -9.53
C LEU A 41 -10.52 3.66 -10.43
N ARG A 42 -10.42 3.26 -11.70
CA ARG A 42 -11.47 3.40 -12.69
C ARG A 42 -12.45 2.23 -12.68
N GLU A 43 -11.98 1.01 -12.42
CA GLU A 43 -12.72 -0.23 -12.65
C GLU A 43 -13.16 -0.95 -11.37
N ILE A 44 -12.61 -0.62 -10.21
CA ILE A 44 -13.14 -1.08 -8.92
C ILE A 44 -14.21 -0.09 -8.48
N TYR A 45 -15.48 -0.48 -8.58
CA TYR A 45 -16.65 0.34 -8.31
C TYR A 45 -17.54 -0.17 -7.16
N ASN A 46 -17.09 -1.22 -6.44
CA ASN A 46 -17.83 -1.78 -5.32
C ASN A 46 -18.01 -0.74 -4.21
N PRO A 47 -19.26 -0.40 -3.79
CA PRO A 47 -19.51 0.63 -2.78
C PRO A 47 -18.99 0.30 -1.38
N LEU A 48 -18.63 -0.96 -1.11
CA LEU A 48 -18.02 -1.40 0.14
C LEU A 48 -16.50 -1.12 0.18
N ILE A 49 -15.92 -0.68 -0.93
CA ILE A 49 -14.50 -0.37 -1.08
C ILE A 49 -14.33 1.14 -1.24
N ILE A 50 -13.57 1.74 -0.32
CA ILE A 50 -13.27 3.17 -0.37
C ILE A 50 -11.85 3.33 -0.89
N HIS A 51 -11.71 4.05 -2.02
CA HIS A 51 -10.43 4.41 -2.58
C HIS A 51 -9.79 5.58 -1.84
N GLN A 52 -8.46 5.63 -1.87
CA GLN A 52 -7.73 6.81 -1.47
C GLN A 52 -8.03 7.97 -2.44
N ALA A 53 -8.32 9.14 -1.88
CA ALA A 53 -8.47 10.35 -2.69
C ALA A 53 -7.13 10.80 -3.27
N HIS A 54 -7.11 11.13 -4.56
CA HIS A 54 -5.96 11.67 -5.26
C HIS A 54 -6.31 13.06 -5.78
N PRO A 55 -5.68 14.13 -5.26
CA PRO A 55 -5.85 15.47 -5.84
C PRO A 55 -5.41 15.52 -7.31
N ASP A 56 -6.09 16.30 -8.13
CA ASP A 56 -5.86 16.39 -9.59
C ASP A 56 -4.43 16.76 -9.99
N ASN A 57 -3.71 17.46 -9.09
CA ASN A 57 -2.32 17.88 -9.31
C ASN A 57 -1.28 16.87 -8.80
N THR A 58 -1.68 15.63 -8.49
CA THR A 58 -0.78 14.57 -8.02
C THR A 58 -0.62 13.47 -9.06
N ASP A 59 0.56 12.87 -9.11
CA ASP A 59 0.85 11.72 -9.96
C ASP A 59 1.54 10.61 -9.12
N PRO A 60 0.75 9.88 -8.33
CA PRO A 60 1.28 8.85 -7.43
C PRO A 60 1.91 7.70 -8.21
N VAL A 61 2.95 7.10 -7.65
CA VAL A 61 3.64 5.94 -8.24
C VAL A 61 2.98 4.61 -7.87
N PHE A 62 2.02 4.61 -6.97
CA PHE A 62 1.33 3.41 -6.45
C PHE A 62 2.31 2.33 -5.98
N HIS A 63 3.26 2.74 -5.11
CA HIS A 63 4.11 1.76 -4.42
C HIS A 63 3.26 0.72 -3.68
N LEU A 64 2.22 1.19 -3.00
CA LEU A 64 1.15 0.41 -2.41
C LEU A 64 -0.19 0.95 -2.92
N PHE A 65 -1.12 0.08 -3.27
CA PHE A 65 -2.50 0.47 -3.58
C PHE A 65 -3.38 0.14 -2.39
N VAL A 66 -3.64 1.15 -1.57
CA VAL A 66 -4.39 0.99 -0.32
C VAL A 66 -5.85 1.38 -0.53
N ILE A 67 -6.73 0.51 -0.11
CA ILE A 67 -8.18 0.72 -0.01
C ILE A 67 -8.61 0.67 1.46
N GLN A 68 -9.83 1.10 1.75
CA GLN A 68 -10.45 0.89 3.05
C GLN A 68 -11.72 0.05 2.87
N VAL A 69 -11.92 -0.89 3.79
CA VAL A 69 -13.12 -1.73 3.91
C VAL A 69 -13.56 -1.78 5.37
N GLU A 70 -14.83 -2.02 5.62
CA GLU A 70 -15.36 -2.05 7.00
C GLU A 70 -14.75 -3.19 7.82
N ASN A 71 -14.58 -4.38 7.22
CA ASN A 71 -13.98 -5.53 7.88
C ASN A 71 -12.75 -6.04 7.10
N PRO A 72 -11.54 -5.52 7.38
CA PRO A 72 -10.32 -5.94 6.71
C PRO A 72 -10.00 -7.42 6.83
N GLU A 73 -10.24 -8.02 8.00
CA GLU A 73 -9.93 -9.44 8.22
C GLU A 73 -10.80 -10.35 7.34
N HIS A 74 -12.09 -10.02 7.23
CA HIS A 74 -13.00 -10.76 6.34
C HIS A 74 -12.60 -10.56 4.86
N PHE A 75 -12.28 -9.33 4.47
CA PHE A 75 -11.82 -9.04 3.10
C PHE A 75 -10.52 -9.79 2.76
N LEU A 76 -9.56 -9.85 3.68
CA LEU A 76 -8.32 -10.61 3.49
C LEU A 76 -8.58 -12.09 3.30
N ALA A 77 -9.45 -12.69 4.12
CA ALA A 77 -9.84 -14.10 3.99
C ALA A 77 -10.53 -14.37 2.64
N TYR A 78 -11.47 -13.51 2.24
CA TYR A 78 -12.14 -13.60 0.94
C TYR A 78 -11.15 -13.53 -0.24
N MET A 79 -10.22 -12.59 -0.22
CA MET A 79 -9.20 -12.47 -1.28
C MET A 79 -8.27 -13.69 -1.31
N GLN A 80 -7.92 -14.22 -0.15
CA GLN A 80 -7.11 -15.43 -0.03
C GLN A 80 -7.81 -16.66 -0.62
N GLU A 81 -9.12 -16.82 -0.40
CA GLU A 81 -9.92 -17.88 -1.02
C GLU A 81 -9.96 -17.77 -2.56
N LYS A 82 -9.83 -16.55 -3.10
CA LYS A 82 -9.70 -16.27 -4.53
C LYS A 82 -8.26 -16.46 -5.06
N GLY A 83 -7.32 -16.90 -4.20
CA GLY A 83 -5.92 -17.10 -4.55
C GLY A 83 -5.08 -15.81 -4.61
N MET A 84 -5.55 -14.72 -4.00
CA MET A 84 -4.86 -13.44 -4.00
C MET A 84 -4.38 -13.08 -2.59
N GLU A 85 -3.11 -12.73 -2.45
CA GLU A 85 -2.54 -12.27 -1.20
C GLU A 85 -2.68 -10.75 -1.09
N CYS A 86 -3.47 -10.30 -0.12
CA CYS A 86 -3.57 -8.91 0.29
C CYS A 86 -2.91 -8.73 1.66
N ASN A 87 -2.58 -7.48 2.01
CA ASN A 87 -1.90 -7.18 3.28
C ASN A 87 -2.44 -5.89 3.90
N ARG A 88 -1.95 -5.54 5.08
CA ARG A 88 -2.30 -4.28 5.76
C ARG A 88 -1.04 -3.44 5.99
N HIS A 89 -0.99 -2.25 5.42
CA HIS A 89 0.10 -1.30 5.60
C HIS A 89 -0.44 0.05 6.13
N TYR A 90 -0.58 0.24 7.48
CA TYR A 90 -0.25 -0.71 8.56
C TYR A 90 -1.39 -0.75 9.58
N PRO A 91 -1.63 -1.89 10.29
CA PRO A 91 -2.79 -2.05 11.17
C PRO A 91 -2.69 -1.28 12.50
N VAL A 92 -1.51 -0.78 12.84
CA VAL A 92 -1.28 0.04 14.04
C VAL A 92 -0.65 1.37 13.63
N PRO A 93 -1.27 2.52 13.90
CA PRO A 93 -0.73 3.82 13.54
C PRO A 93 0.54 4.14 14.34
N CYS A 94 1.42 4.97 13.78
CA CYS A 94 2.75 5.23 14.34
C CYS A 94 2.73 5.68 15.81
N HIS A 95 1.81 6.60 16.17
CA HIS A 95 1.72 7.15 17.52
C HIS A 95 1.28 6.12 18.58
N LEU A 96 0.62 5.02 18.19
CA LEU A 96 0.21 3.93 19.07
C LEU A 96 1.18 2.74 19.05
N GLN A 97 2.30 2.82 18.35
CA GLN A 97 3.33 1.80 18.38
C GLN A 97 4.00 1.75 19.74
N LYS A 98 4.23 0.57 20.29
CA LYS A 98 4.91 0.38 21.58
C LYS A 98 6.27 1.07 21.65
N ALA A 99 6.98 1.15 20.52
CA ALA A 99 8.26 1.84 20.42
C ALA A 99 8.18 3.36 20.72
N TYR A 100 7.00 3.96 20.59
CA TYR A 100 6.76 5.39 20.82
C TYR A 100 5.94 5.68 22.08
N ALA A 101 5.70 4.68 22.93
CA ALA A 101 4.94 4.85 24.19
C ALA A 101 5.48 5.97 25.10
N SER A 102 6.81 6.22 25.06
CA SER A 102 7.44 7.31 25.83
C SER A 102 7.07 8.72 25.37
N LEU A 103 6.46 8.87 24.19
CA LEU A 103 6.01 10.18 23.67
C LEU A 103 4.66 10.63 24.26
N GLY A 104 3.96 9.76 25.00
CA GLY A 104 2.74 10.09 25.71
C GLY A 104 1.49 10.24 24.81
N TYR A 105 1.51 9.73 23.59
CA TYR A 105 0.31 9.68 22.74
C TYR A 105 -0.64 8.57 23.16
N HIS A 106 -1.94 8.81 22.97
CA HIS A 106 -3.01 7.90 23.33
C HIS A 106 -3.98 7.71 22.15
N GLU A 107 -4.86 6.72 22.23
CA GLU A 107 -5.96 6.55 21.32
C GLU A 107 -6.86 7.79 21.31
N GLY A 108 -7.24 8.25 20.12
CA GLY A 108 -8.01 9.48 19.89
C GLY A 108 -7.16 10.72 19.56
N ASP A 109 -5.84 10.69 19.77
CA ASP A 109 -4.97 11.83 19.46
C ASP A 109 -4.80 12.06 17.95
N CYS A 110 -4.90 10.98 17.14
CA CYS A 110 -4.79 11.04 15.69
C CYS A 110 -5.93 10.26 15.01
N PRO A 111 -7.20 10.73 15.10
CA PRO A 111 -8.37 9.94 14.73
C PRO A 111 -8.40 9.52 13.26
N ASN A 112 -7.86 10.33 12.35
CA ASN A 112 -7.78 9.98 10.93
C ASN A 112 -6.77 8.85 10.66
N ALA A 113 -5.62 8.87 11.33
CA ALA A 113 -4.62 7.81 11.21
C ALA A 113 -5.11 6.50 11.83
N GLU A 114 -5.82 6.59 12.96
CA GLU A 114 -6.42 5.45 13.65
C GLU A 114 -7.52 4.81 12.80
N LYS A 115 -8.41 5.63 12.22
CA LYS A 115 -9.45 5.16 11.30
C LYS A 115 -8.83 4.47 10.08
N LEU A 116 -7.81 5.08 9.45
CA LEU A 116 -7.13 4.48 8.31
C LEU A 116 -6.49 3.14 8.68
N ALA A 117 -5.75 3.09 9.79
CA ALA A 117 -5.11 1.87 10.26
C ALA A 117 -6.12 0.75 10.56
N LYS A 118 -7.30 1.10 11.08
CA LYS A 118 -8.37 0.15 11.38
C LYS A 118 -8.95 -0.51 10.11
N HIS A 119 -9.07 0.23 9.01
CA HIS A 119 -9.82 -0.18 7.82
C HIS A 119 -8.95 -0.48 6.59
N CYS A 120 -7.64 -0.21 6.63
CA CYS A 120 -6.77 -0.33 5.47
C CYS A 120 -6.54 -1.79 5.05
N VAL A 121 -6.58 -2.00 3.72
CA VAL A 121 -6.10 -3.20 3.03
C VAL A 121 -5.29 -2.76 1.82
N THR A 122 -4.21 -3.46 1.54
CA THR A 122 -3.37 -3.22 0.36
C THR A 122 -3.63 -4.32 -0.67
N LEU A 123 -4.06 -3.93 -1.85
CA LEU A 123 -4.25 -4.82 -2.98
C LEU A 123 -2.91 -5.19 -3.64
N PRO A 124 -2.83 -6.36 -4.31
CA PRO A 124 -1.67 -6.71 -5.12
C PRO A 124 -1.44 -5.65 -6.21
N LEU A 125 -0.22 -5.10 -6.26
CA LEU A 125 0.21 -4.21 -7.33
C LEU A 125 1.74 -4.25 -7.47
N PHE A 126 2.21 -4.82 -8.59
CA PHE A 126 3.63 -4.85 -8.95
C PHE A 126 3.77 -4.75 -10.48
N PRO A 127 4.93 -4.29 -10.99
CA PRO A 127 5.07 -3.99 -12.41
C PRO A 127 4.88 -5.17 -13.35
N GLU A 128 5.21 -6.36 -12.89
CA GLU A 128 5.18 -7.60 -13.69
C GLU A 128 3.80 -8.24 -13.80
N MET A 129 2.76 -7.67 -13.14
CA MET A 129 1.39 -8.20 -13.24
C MET A 129 0.92 -8.22 -14.70
N THR A 130 0.40 -9.37 -15.12
CA THR A 130 -0.29 -9.55 -16.40
C THR A 130 -1.66 -8.84 -16.39
N ALA A 131 -2.21 -8.62 -17.58
CA ALA A 131 -3.55 -8.05 -17.70
C ALA A 131 -4.62 -8.93 -17.03
N ASP A 132 -4.48 -10.25 -17.13
CA ASP A 132 -5.41 -11.21 -16.53
C ASP A 132 -5.34 -11.17 -14.99
N GLU A 133 -4.14 -11.06 -14.41
CA GLU A 133 -3.99 -10.91 -12.95
C GLU A 133 -4.59 -9.59 -12.44
N VAL A 134 -4.39 -8.50 -13.16
CA VAL A 134 -5.02 -7.21 -12.85
C VAL A 134 -6.54 -7.33 -12.89
N GLN A 135 -7.11 -7.99 -13.92
CA GLN A 135 -8.54 -8.19 -14.04
C GLN A 135 -9.09 -9.07 -12.93
N LEU A 136 -8.39 -10.14 -12.55
CA LEU A 136 -8.78 -10.99 -11.41
C LEU A 136 -8.92 -10.21 -10.10
N VAL A 137 -8.01 -9.29 -9.82
CA VAL A 137 -8.10 -8.42 -8.63
C VAL A 137 -9.33 -7.51 -8.72
N ILE A 138 -9.60 -6.91 -9.87
CA ILE A 138 -10.76 -6.04 -10.11
C ILE A 138 -12.06 -6.82 -9.91
N ASP A 139 -12.18 -7.99 -10.53
CA ASP A 139 -13.37 -8.84 -10.45
C ASP A 139 -13.63 -9.32 -9.02
N ALA A 140 -12.57 -9.71 -8.29
CA ALA A 140 -12.70 -10.09 -6.90
C ALA A 140 -13.14 -8.91 -6.03
N CYS A 141 -12.56 -7.74 -6.19
CA CYS A 141 -12.98 -6.54 -5.47
C CYS A 141 -14.46 -6.20 -5.75
N ASN A 142 -14.88 -6.25 -7.01
CA ASN A 142 -16.25 -5.95 -7.40
C ASN A 142 -17.26 -7.01 -6.95
N GLY A 143 -16.82 -8.26 -6.79
CA GLY A 143 -17.64 -9.37 -6.29
C GLY A 143 -17.71 -9.50 -4.77
N TYR A 144 -17.00 -8.65 -4.01
CA TYR A 144 -17.03 -8.69 -2.54
C TYR A 144 -18.38 -8.21 -1.99
N THR A 145 -19.02 -9.00 -1.12
CA THR A 145 -20.36 -8.72 -0.56
C THR A 145 -20.33 -8.21 0.87
N GLY A 146 -19.22 -8.32 1.57
CA GLY A 146 -19.09 -7.92 2.97
C GLY A 146 -19.57 -8.98 3.98
N GLU A 147 -20.04 -10.15 3.49
CA GLU A 147 -20.59 -11.27 4.26
C GLU A 147 -19.70 -12.52 4.15
#